data_aba106e8289f792121b2afe16f909845
#
_entry.id   aba106e8289f792121b2afe16f909845
#
_cell.length_a   1.000
_cell.length_b   1.000
_cell.length_c   1.000
_cell.angle_alpha   90.00
_cell.angle_beta   90.00
_cell.angle_gamma   90.00
#
_symmetry.space_group_name_H-M   'P 1'
#
loop_
_entity.id
_entity.type
_entity.pdbx_description
1 polymer ?
#
loop_
_entity_poly.entity_id
_entity_poly.type
_entity_poly.pdbx_seq_one_letter_code
_entity_poly.pdbx_strand_id
1 'polypeptide(L)'
;MNTPRIRIGTAPISWGACEIPNWGDQLPYAQVLDEMAASGYEGTELGPWSYLPADPVTLRRELDARRLSLAGAFCPVTLHVRERAAASLQTARNTIDLLAAAGAPVLVLAEAGDERRTAIAGRVPADGSAGFSHGEWRRFGDGVNTVARYARERGLITAFHPHVASYIERPEEIARLMRDTDPTLVGLCLDTGHVAYGGGDPVDVARTHARRVWHVHLKDVRREVRADALARRLDFRDAVSLGVFAPLGDGSLDLRGTLGALRAVSYSGWLIVEQDVRLGVSPIAAPLRDAKRSRAYLTEVLGA
;
A
#
# COMPACT_ATOMS: atom_id res chain seq x y z
N MET A 1 15.19 13.17 22.75
CA MET A 1 14.75 11.89 22.11
C MET A 1 13.31 12.10 21.67
N ASN A 2 13.04 12.07 20.36
CA ASN A 2 11.65 12.19 19.91
C ASN A 2 10.86 10.96 20.39
N THR A 3 9.77 11.20 21.11
CA THR A 3 8.82 10.14 21.48
C THR A 3 8.36 9.45 20.19
N PRO A 4 8.33 8.11 20.13
CA PRO A 4 7.80 7.40 18.98
C PRO A 4 6.39 7.89 18.67
N ARG A 5 6.19 8.48 17.49
CA ARG A 5 4.91 9.11 17.14
C ARG A 5 4.30 8.38 15.94
N ILE A 6 3.01 8.09 16.02
CA ILE A 6 2.19 7.74 14.86
C ILE A 6 1.92 9.04 14.09
N ARG A 7 2.13 8.99 12.77
CA ARG A 7 1.79 10.06 11.82
C ARG A 7 0.71 9.55 10.86
N ILE A 8 -0.21 10.41 10.49
CA ILE A 8 -1.33 10.04 9.62
C ILE A 8 -1.14 10.70 8.26
N GLY A 9 -0.98 9.86 7.24
CA GLY A 9 -0.87 10.26 5.84
C GLY A 9 -1.96 9.62 4.97
N THR A 10 -1.88 9.89 3.68
CA THR A 10 -2.73 9.29 2.67
C THR A 10 -1.95 9.09 1.38
N ALA A 11 -2.59 8.60 0.32
CA ALA A 11 -1.94 8.39 -0.98
C ALA A 11 -2.85 8.87 -2.13
N PRO A 12 -2.26 9.26 -3.28
CA PRO A 12 -2.99 9.77 -4.44
C PRO A 12 -4.03 8.80 -5.01
N ILE A 13 -3.90 7.49 -4.76
CA ILE A 13 -4.88 6.49 -5.18
C ILE A 13 -6.28 6.76 -4.60
N SER A 14 -6.37 7.38 -3.42
CA SER A 14 -7.65 7.79 -2.82
C SER A 14 -8.33 8.92 -3.60
N TRP A 15 -7.63 9.57 -4.53
CA TRP A 15 -8.13 10.53 -5.51
C TRP A 15 -8.09 9.99 -6.94
N GLY A 16 -8.01 8.69 -7.12
CA GLY A 16 -8.04 8.01 -8.41
C GLY A 16 -6.73 8.04 -9.19
N ALA A 17 -5.64 8.58 -8.63
CA ALA A 17 -4.34 8.53 -9.30
C ALA A 17 -3.74 7.12 -9.23
N CYS A 18 -3.60 6.47 -10.40
CA CYS A 18 -3.13 5.10 -10.53
C CYS A 18 -2.25 4.96 -11.78
N GLU A 19 -1.25 4.08 -11.70
CA GLU A 19 -0.35 3.77 -12.82
C GLU A 19 -0.98 2.88 -13.91
N ILE A 20 -2.17 2.33 -13.65
CA ILE A 20 -2.85 1.43 -14.59
C ILE A 20 -3.48 2.27 -15.71
N PRO A 21 -3.13 2.01 -17.00
CA PRO A 21 -3.74 2.72 -18.11
C PRO A 21 -5.26 2.59 -18.13
N ASN A 22 -5.95 3.69 -18.42
CA ASN A 22 -7.43 3.76 -18.45
C ASN A 22 -8.09 3.38 -17.12
N TRP A 23 -7.41 3.65 -16.00
CA TRP A 23 -7.97 3.43 -14.67
C TRP A 23 -9.25 4.23 -14.44
N GLY A 24 -9.24 5.50 -14.79
CA GLY A 24 -10.33 6.46 -14.63
C GLY A 24 -9.80 7.89 -14.85
N ASP A 25 -10.65 8.87 -14.54
CA ASP A 25 -10.22 10.28 -14.56
C ASP A 25 -9.15 10.54 -13.51
N GLN A 26 -8.20 11.43 -13.82
CA GLN A 26 -7.17 11.85 -12.88
C GLN A 26 -7.28 13.35 -12.60
N LEU A 27 -7.29 13.69 -11.30
CA LEU A 27 -7.24 15.09 -10.87
C LEU A 27 -5.81 15.63 -10.97
N PRO A 28 -5.64 16.95 -11.19
CA PRO A 28 -4.31 17.57 -11.10
C PRO A 28 -3.69 17.35 -9.72
N TYR A 29 -2.40 17.02 -9.68
CA TYR A 29 -1.73 16.70 -8.41
C TYR A 29 -1.79 17.85 -7.39
N ALA A 30 -1.74 19.13 -7.87
CA ALA A 30 -1.81 20.28 -6.98
C ALA A 30 -3.14 20.34 -6.23
N GLN A 31 -4.26 20.07 -6.91
CA GLN A 31 -5.58 19.96 -6.27
C GLN A 31 -5.60 18.82 -5.24
N VAL A 32 -5.05 17.67 -5.59
CA VAL A 32 -5.03 16.51 -4.70
C VAL A 32 -4.22 16.80 -3.43
N LEU A 33 -3.05 17.43 -3.56
CA LEU A 33 -2.26 17.85 -2.40
C LEU A 33 -2.98 18.90 -1.53
N ASP A 34 -3.69 19.85 -2.15
CA ASP A 34 -4.50 20.85 -1.44
C ASP A 34 -5.63 20.17 -0.64
N GLU A 35 -6.31 19.21 -1.24
CA GLU A 35 -7.38 18.45 -0.60
C GLU A 35 -6.87 17.53 0.54
N MET A 36 -5.69 16.91 0.38
CA MET A 36 -5.02 16.16 1.45
C MET A 36 -4.72 17.05 2.66
N ALA A 37 -4.12 18.22 2.42
CA ALA A 37 -3.84 19.18 3.48
C ALA A 37 -5.12 19.69 4.17
N ALA A 38 -6.15 20.02 3.38
CA ALA A 38 -7.47 20.46 3.88
C ALA A 38 -8.23 19.36 4.64
N SER A 39 -7.87 18.09 4.45
CA SER A 39 -8.41 16.96 5.20
C SER A 39 -7.66 16.68 6.49
N GLY A 40 -6.56 17.39 6.78
CA GLY A 40 -5.79 17.27 8.02
C GLY A 40 -4.79 16.12 8.03
N TYR A 41 -4.35 15.66 6.85
CA TYR A 41 -3.25 14.70 6.76
C TYR A 41 -1.90 15.39 6.95
N GLU A 42 -0.94 14.65 7.52
CA GLU A 42 0.42 15.12 7.79
C GLU A 42 1.40 14.80 6.66
N GLY A 43 0.99 13.97 5.70
CA GLY A 43 1.82 13.58 4.58
C GLY A 43 1.10 12.74 3.54
N THR A 44 1.84 12.45 2.48
CA THR A 44 1.38 11.64 1.35
C THR A 44 2.44 10.64 0.94
N GLU A 45 2.03 9.56 0.28
CA GLU A 45 2.93 8.78 -0.59
C GLU A 45 3.04 9.42 -1.97
N LEU A 46 4.05 9.00 -2.74
CA LEU A 46 4.35 9.58 -4.06
C LEU A 46 3.21 9.34 -5.08
N GLY A 47 2.48 8.23 -4.95
CA GLY A 47 1.56 7.77 -5.99
C GLY A 47 2.29 7.26 -7.24
N PRO A 48 1.60 7.20 -8.39
CA PRO A 48 2.20 6.76 -9.64
C PRO A 48 3.43 7.58 -10.03
N TRP A 49 4.41 6.93 -10.64
CA TRP A 49 5.61 7.63 -11.11
C TRP A 49 5.25 8.80 -12.04
N SER A 50 5.82 9.97 -11.74
CA SER A 50 5.55 11.25 -12.44
C SER A 50 4.14 11.84 -12.26
N TYR A 51 3.30 11.30 -11.39
CA TYR A 51 2.07 11.97 -10.97
C TYR A 51 2.39 13.21 -10.12
N LEU A 52 3.15 13.05 -9.05
CA LEU A 52 3.83 14.15 -8.38
C LEU A 52 5.14 14.47 -9.11
N PRO A 53 5.72 15.69 -8.93
CA PRO A 53 7.00 16.05 -9.54
C PRO A 53 8.09 15.01 -9.25
N ALA A 54 8.78 14.55 -10.29
CA ALA A 54 9.90 13.59 -10.16
C ALA A 54 11.24 14.29 -9.84
N ASP A 55 11.30 15.63 -9.90
CA ASP A 55 12.43 16.41 -9.40
C ASP A 55 12.31 16.61 -7.89
N PRO A 56 13.29 16.15 -7.07
CA PRO A 56 13.16 16.17 -5.61
C PRO A 56 13.09 17.58 -5.00
N VAL A 57 13.63 18.59 -5.67
CA VAL A 57 13.57 19.98 -5.19
C VAL A 57 12.16 20.53 -5.37
N THR A 58 11.59 20.34 -6.56
CA THR A 58 10.21 20.73 -6.87
C THR A 58 9.23 19.97 -6.00
N LEU A 59 9.40 18.64 -5.86
CA LEU A 59 8.54 17.81 -5.01
C LEU A 59 8.52 18.32 -3.56
N ARG A 60 9.67 18.56 -2.95
CA ARG A 60 9.74 19.11 -1.60
C ARG A 60 9.05 20.47 -1.50
N ARG A 61 9.30 21.38 -2.44
CA ARG A 61 8.66 22.71 -2.45
C ARG A 61 7.13 22.59 -2.48
N GLU A 62 6.58 21.71 -3.33
CA GLU A 62 5.12 21.49 -3.42
C GLU A 62 4.52 20.92 -2.12
N LEU A 63 5.25 20.01 -1.47
CA LEU A 63 4.82 19.44 -0.20
C LEU A 63 4.96 20.42 0.97
N ASP A 64 6.09 21.13 1.07
CA ASP A 64 6.36 22.11 2.14
C ASP A 64 5.36 23.26 2.11
N ALA A 65 4.98 23.74 0.92
CA ALA A 65 3.95 24.78 0.76
C ALA A 65 2.60 24.39 1.39
N ARG A 66 2.34 23.09 1.54
CA ARG A 66 1.12 22.53 2.13
C ARG A 66 1.33 21.88 3.50
N ARG A 67 2.55 21.96 4.05
CA ARG A 67 2.95 21.31 5.31
C ARG A 67 2.77 19.78 5.27
N LEU A 68 2.90 19.18 4.11
CA LEU A 68 2.88 17.75 3.93
C LEU A 68 4.32 17.20 3.92
N SER A 69 4.50 15.99 4.45
CA SER A 69 5.74 15.23 4.34
C SER A 69 5.57 14.10 3.32
N LEU A 70 6.64 13.75 2.62
CA LEU A 70 6.66 12.51 1.84
C LEU A 70 6.84 11.32 2.78
N ALA A 71 5.86 10.43 2.84
CA ALA A 71 5.88 9.24 3.71
C ALA A 71 6.65 8.08 3.08
N GLY A 72 6.49 7.90 1.77
CA GLY A 72 7.08 6.81 1.02
C GLY A 72 6.64 6.79 -0.43
N ALA A 73 6.92 5.68 -1.11
CA ALA A 73 6.39 5.42 -2.45
C ALA A 73 6.14 3.93 -2.66
N PHE A 74 5.00 3.62 -3.28
CA PHE A 74 4.70 2.31 -3.81
C PHE A 74 5.60 2.03 -5.01
N CYS A 75 6.23 0.85 -5.02
CA CYS A 75 7.16 0.42 -6.07
C CYS A 75 6.88 -1.05 -6.44
N PRO A 76 6.09 -1.30 -7.49
CA PRO A 76 5.83 -2.65 -7.96
C PRO A 76 7.02 -3.19 -8.75
N VAL A 77 7.39 -4.47 -8.51
CA VAL A 77 8.54 -5.14 -9.13
C VAL A 77 8.21 -6.56 -9.57
N THR A 78 8.83 -7.00 -10.67
CA THR A 78 8.73 -8.37 -11.18
C THR A 78 10.10 -9.04 -11.07
N LEU A 79 10.48 -9.47 -9.84
CA LEU A 79 11.82 -10.01 -9.57
C LEU A 79 11.92 -11.53 -9.75
N HIS A 80 10.80 -12.23 -9.82
CA HIS A 80 10.74 -13.69 -10.05
C HIS A 80 11.01 -14.08 -11.50
N VAL A 81 10.75 -13.19 -12.46
CA VAL A 81 10.96 -13.37 -13.90
C VAL A 81 12.35 -12.87 -14.30
N ARG A 82 13.24 -13.76 -14.75
CA ARG A 82 14.65 -13.45 -15.05
C ARG A 82 14.82 -12.28 -16.01
N GLU A 83 14.01 -12.26 -17.06
CA GLU A 83 14.06 -11.28 -18.15
C GLU A 83 13.60 -9.88 -17.70
N ARG A 84 12.79 -9.80 -16.64
CA ARG A 84 12.24 -8.55 -16.10
C ARG A 84 12.98 -8.05 -14.85
N ALA A 85 13.78 -8.92 -14.22
CA ALA A 85 14.41 -8.61 -12.94
C ALA A 85 15.34 -7.39 -13.01
N ALA A 86 16.16 -7.26 -14.07
CA ALA A 86 17.07 -6.14 -14.23
C ALA A 86 16.34 -4.79 -14.35
N ALA A 87 15.27 -4.74 -15.14
CA ALA A 87 14.44 -3.53 -15.28
C ALA A 87 13.74 -3.18 -13.96
N SER A 88 13.20 -4.17 -13.24
CA SER A 88 12.57 -3.99 -11.93
C SER A 88 13.57 -3.46 -10.89
N LEU A 89 14.80 -3.96 -10.87
CA LEU A 89 15.85 -3.45 -9.99
C LEU A 89 16.20 -1.99 -10.32
N GLN A 90 16.22 -1.62 -11.60
CA GLN A 90 16.49 -0.23 -12.00
C GLN A 90 15.33 0.69 -11.59
N THR A 91 14.08 0.27 -11.78
CA THR A 91 12.91 1.02 -11.31
C THR A 91 12.99 1.24 -9.79
N ALA A 92 13.26 0.18 -9.02
CA ALA A 92 13.40 0.30 -7.57
C ALA A 92 14.52 1.27 -7.16
N ARG A 93 15.69 1.24 -7.84
CA ARG A 93 16.78 2.17 -7.59
C ARG A 93 16.38 3.62 -7.85
N ASN A 94 15.74 3.90 -8.98
CA ASN A 94 15.29 5.24 -9.32
C ASN A 94 14.30 5.78 -8.26
N THR A 95 13.36 4.93 -7.81
CA THR A 95 12.41 5.28 -6.75
C THR A 95 13.13 5.55 -5.43
N ILE A 96 14.06 4.68 -5.02
CA ILE A 96 14.85 4.84 -3.80
C ILE A 96 15.67 6.14 -3.83
N ASP A 97 16.34 6.44 -4.95
CA ASP A 97 17.17 7.63 -5.08
C ASP A 97 16.32 8.91 -5.01
N LEU A 98 15.12 8.92 -5.62
CA LEU A 98 14.17 10.02 -5.48
C LEU A 98 13.69 10.20 -4.04
N LEU A 99 13.30 9.09 -3.38
CA LEU A 99 12.83 9.10 -1.99
C LEU A 99 13.92 9.63 -1.05
N ALA A 100 15.15 9.14 -1.18
CA ALA A 100 16.28 9.59 -0.39
C ALA A 100 16.55 11.10 -0.58
N ALA A 101 16.56 11.57 -1.83
CA ALA A 101 16.74 12.98 -2.15
C ALA A 101 15.59 13.86 -1.66
N ALA A 102 14.36 13.35 -1.63
CA ALA A 102 13.19 14.04 -1.11
C ALA A 102 13.02 13.94 0.42
N GLY A 103 13.82 13.10 1.09
CA GLY A 103 13.76 12.92 2.55
C GLY A 103 12.65 11.98 3.04
N ALA A 104 12.14 11.11 2.19
CA ALA A 104 11.15 10.11 2.57
C ALA A 104 11.78 8.89 3.26
N PRO A 105 11.17 8.32 4.29
CA PRO A 105 11.76 7.23 5.05
C PRO A 105 11.48 5.82 4.51
N VAL A 106 10.45 5.62 3.67
CA VAL A 106 9.92 4.28 3.37
C VAL A 106 9.88 3.99 1.88
N LEU A 107 10.45 2.87 1.46
CA LEU A 107 10.12 2.22 0.20
C LEU A 107 9.00 1.19 0.45
N VAL A 108 7.84 1.37 -0.16
CA VAL A 108 6.73 0.42 -0.14
C VAL A 108 6.86 -0.50 -1.36
N LEU A 109 7.55 -1.62 -1.17
CA LEU A 109 7.88 -2.56 -2.25
C LEU A 109 6.76 -3.59 -2.42
N ALA A 110 6.31 -3.83 -3.63
CA ALA A 110 5.27 -4.81 -3.92
C ALA A 110 5.64 -5.72 -5.10
N GLU A 111 5.01 -6.89 -5.19
CA GLU A 111 5.06 -7.73 -6.38
C GLU A 111 4.02 -7.20 -7.39
N ALA A 112 4.42 -7.06 -8.66
CA ALA A 112 3.63 -6.36 -9.67
C ALA A 112 2.39 -7.12 -10.18
N GLY A 113 2.28 -8.42 -9.88
CA GLY A 113 1.22 -9.28 -10.42
C GLY A 113 1.36 -9.54 -11.92
N ASP A 114 0.40 -10.28 -12.42
CA ASP A 114 0.20 -10.55 -13.85
C ASP A 114 -1.29 -10.83 -14.14
N GLU A 115 -1.62 -11.07 -15.40
CA GLU A 115 -3.00 -11.36 -15.85
C GLU A 115 -3.59 -12.60 -15.15
N ARG A 116 -2.75 -13.62 -14.89
CA ARG A 116 -3.19 -14.85 -14.22
C ARG A 116 -3.65 -14.58 -12.80
N ARG A 117 -2.86 -13.82 -12.03
CA ARG A 117 -3.22 -13.45 -10.64
C ARG A 117 -4.38 -12.45 -10.62
N THR A 118 -4.43 -11.52 -11.57
CA THR A 118 -5.54 -10.57 -11.71
C THR A 118 -6.87 -11.28 -11.93
N ALA A 119 -6.90 -12.30 -12.79
CA ALA A 119 -8.12 -13.07 -13.09
C ALA A 119 -8.70 -13.85 -11.89
N ILE A 120 -7.86 -14.19 -10.90
CA ILE A 120 -8.26 -14.96 -9.72
C ILE A 120 -8.15 -14.18 -8.41
N ALA A 121 -8.00 -12.87 -8.48
CA ALA A 121 -7.87 -12.00 -7.32
C ALA A 121 -8.97 -12.25 -6.27
N GLY A 122 -8.59 -12.42 -5.00
CA GLY A 122 -9.47 -12.80 -3.90
C GLY A 122 -9.96 -14.26 -3.93
N ARG A 123 -9.58 -15.03 -4.95
CA ARG A 123 -9.98 -16.44 -5.15
C ARG A 123 -8.79 -17.36 -5.40
N VAL A 124 -7.60 -16.95 -4.97
CA VAL A 124 -6.37 -17.72 -5.14
C VAL A 124 -6.50 -19.07 -4.44
N PRO A 125 -6.27 -20.22 -5.12
CA PRO A 125 -6.35 -21.54 -4.52
C PRO A 125 -5.42 -21.70 -3.32
N ALA A 126 -5.93 -22.35 -2.26
CA ALA A 126 -5.16 -22.58 -1.03
C ALA A 126 -4.07 -23.65 -1.19
N ASP A 127 -4.15 -24.47 -2.22
CA ASP A 127 -3.20 -25.56 -2.49
C ASP A 127 -1.85 -25.10 -3.07
N GLY A 128 -1.69 -23.79 -3.29
CA GLY A 128 -0.47 -23.20 -3.84
C GLY A 128 -0.28 -23.37 -5.34
N SER A 129 -1.23 -24.01 -6.05
CA SER A 129 -1.13 -24.29 -7.50
C SER A 129 -1.03 -23.04 -8.39
N ALA A 130 -1.51 -21.89 -7.87
CA ALA A 130 -1.41 -20.60 -8.54
C ALA A 130 -0.25 -19.72 -8.04
N GLY A 131 0.55 -20.21 -7.09
CA GLY A 131 1.68 -19.49 -6.50
C GLY A 131 2.96 -19.60 -7.32
N PHE A 132 4.03 -19.02 -6.81
CA PHE A 132 5.38 -19.18 -7.35
C PHE A 132 5.88 -20.62 -7.20
N SER A 133 6.60 -21.11 -8.20
CA SER A 133 7.44 -22.30 -8.07
C SER A 133 8.56 -22.08 -7.03
N HIS A 134 9.21 -23.16 -6.58
CA HIS A 134 10.33 -23.05 -5.64
C HIS A 134 11.48 -22.16 -6.17
N GLY A 135 11.75 -22.24 -7.48
CA GLY A 135 12.78 -21.42 -8.13
C GLY A 135 12.42 -19.94 -8.19
N GLU A 136 11.15 -19.61 -8.42
CA GLU A 136 10.64 -18.22 -8.43
C GLU A 136 10.65 -17.62 -7.04
N TRP A 137 10.20 -18.35 -6.02
CA TRP A 137 10.28 -17.91 -4.63
C TRP A 137 11.68 -17.49 -4.21
N ARG A 138 12.69 -18.33 -4.54
CA ARG A 138 14.09 -18.03 -4.25
C ARG A 138 14.56 -16.76 -4.97
N ARG A 139 14.33 -16.66 -6.29
CA ARG A 139 14.70 -15.46 -7.06
C ARG A 139 14.03 -14.21 -6.53
N PHE A 140 12.73 -14.32 -6.18
CA PHE A 140 11.97 -13.20 -5.66
C PHE A 140 12.52 -12.74 -4.31
N GLY A 141 12.72 -13.64 -3.36
CA GLY A 141 13.29 -13.34 -2.05
C GLY A 141 14.70 -12.73 -2.12
N ASP A 142 15.57 -13.29 -2.97
CA ASP A 142 16.92 -12.76 -3.20
C ASP A 142 16.86 -11.34 -3.80
N GLY A 143 15.95 -11.12 -4.75
CA GLY A 143 15.71 -9.82 -5.37
C GLY A 143 15.18 -8.78 -4.38
N VAL A 144 14.20 -9.15 -3.55
CA VAL A 144 13.66 -8.29 -2.47
C VAL A 144 14.76 -7.89 -1.50
N ASN A 145 15.58 -8.84 -1.03
CA ASN A 145 16.71 -8.54 -0.16
C ASN A 145 17.74 -7.61 -0.83
N THR A 146 17.96 -7.75 -2.14
CA THR A 146 18.86 -6.89 -2.90
C THR A 146 18.34 -5.44 -2.97
N VAL A 147 17.05 -5.25 -3.26
CA VAL A 147 16.41 -3.92 -3.23
C VAL A 147 16.46 -3.31 -1.83
N ALA A 148 16.15 -4.09 -0.81
CA ALA A 148 16.11 -3.62 0.57
C ALA A 148 17.51 -3.21 1.10
N ARG A 149 18.56 -3.90 0.68
CA ARG A 149 19.94 -3.50 1.02
C ARG A 149 20.28 -2.14 0.40
N TYR A 150 19.95 -1.94 -0.88
CA TYR A 150 20.16 -0.67 -1.55
C TYR A 150 19.38 0.48 -0.91
N ALA A 151 18.12 0.25 -0.50
CA ALA A 151 17.31 1.21 0.22
C ALA A 151 17.95 1.60 1.56
N ARG A 152 18.40 0.60 2.33
CA ARG A 152 19.06 0.84 3.62
C ARG A 152 20.38 1.65 3.49
N GLU A 153 21.17 1.42 2.46
CA GLU A 153 22.38 2.19 2.15
C GLU A 153 22.07 3.68 1.91
N ARG A 154 20.83 4.01 1.57
CA ARG A 154 20.34 5.38 1.37
C ARG A 154 19.48 5.92 2.53
N GLY A 155 19.46 5.20 3.64
CA GLY A 155 18.74 5.61 4.85
C GLY A 155 17.24 5.32 4.85
N LEU A 156 16.74 4.52 3.90
CA LEU A 156 15.34 4.11 3.86
C LEU A 156 15.14 2.73 4.48
N ILE A 157 13.95 2.51 5.03
CA ILE A 157 13.44 1.16 5.32
C ILE A 157 12.65 0.63 4.12
N THR A 158 12.64 -0.69 3.93
CA THR A 158 11.79 -1.36 2.94
C THR A 158 10.66 -2.08 3.67
N ALA A 159 9.44 -1.66 3.43
CA ALA A 159 8.23 -2.32 3.87
C ALA A 159 7.58 -3.02 2.67
N PHE A 160 7.53 -4.36 2.70
CA PHE A 160 6.91 -5.12 1.62
C PHE A 160 5.39 -5.08 1.76
N HIS A 161 4.71 -4.71 0.68
CA HIS A 161 3.27 -4.56 0.58
C HIS A 161 2.64 -5.76 -0.14
N PRO A 162 2.01 -6.70 0.59
CA PRO A 162 1.16 -7.71 -0.01
C PRO A 162 -0.02 -7.06 -0.74
N HIS A 163 -0.23 -7.43 -1.99
CA HIS A 163 -1.23 -6.78 -2.83
C HIS A 163 -2.13 -7.82 -3.51
N VAL A 164 -3.44 -7.56 -3.53
CA VAL A 164 -4.42 -8.34 -4.29
C VAL A 164 -4.03 -8.33 -5.78
N ALA A 165 -4.26 -9.44 -6.45
CA ALA A 165 -3.85 -9.67 -7.84
C ALA A 165 -2.33 -9.83 -8.04
N SER A 166 -1.55 -9.92 -6.97
CA SER A 166 -0.12 -10.27 -7.00
C SER A 166 0.13 -11.70 -6.52
N TYR A 167 1.38 -12.16 -6.58
CA TYR A 167 1.79 -13.46 -6.05
C TYR A 167 2.02 -13.46 -4.53
N ILE A 168 1.84 -12.29 -3.87
CA ILE A 168 1.89 -12.16 -2.41
C ILE A 168 0.56 -11.53 -1.97
N GLU A 169 -0.51 -12.32 -2.02
CA GLU A 169 -1.88 -11.91 -1.71
C GLU A 169 -2.40 -12.59 -0.44
N ARG A 170 -2.22 -13.92 -0.35
CA ARG A 170 -2.77 -14.74 0.74
C ARG A 170 -1.92 -14.67 2.00
N PRO A 171 -2.50 -14.88 3.20
CA PRO A 171 -1.74 -14.93 4.45
C PRO A 171 -0.57 -15.93 4.43
N GLU A 172 -0.73 -17.09 3.76
CA GLU A 172 0.34 -18.07 3.64
C GLU A 172 1.49 -17.59 2.74
N GLU A 173 1.19 -16.83 1.69
CA GLU A 173 2.18 -16.20 0.81
C GLU A 173 2.91 -15.07 1.57
N ILE A 174 2.19 -14.28 2.37
CA ILE A 174 2.78 -13.26 3.26
C ILE A 174 3.73 -13.92 4.25
N ALA A 175 3.27 -14.95 4.96
CA ALA A 175 4.09 -15.65 5.95
C ALA A 175 5.34 -16.27 5.33
N ARG A 176 5.24 -16.80 4.10
CA ARG A 176 6.37 -17.32 3.36
C ARG A 176 7.36 -16.24 3.00
N LEU A 177 6.91 -15.11 2.44
CA LEU A 177 7.78 -13.98 2.14
C LEU A 177 8.53 -13.51 3.38
N MET A 178 7.82 -13.31 4.49
CA MET A 178 8.41 -12.83 5.74
C MET A 178 9.42 -13.83 6.32
N ARG A 179 9.28 -15.12 6.08
CA ARG A 179 10.25 -16.15 6.47
C ARG A 179 11.46 -16.18 5.52
N ASP A 180 11.24 -16.04 4.22
CA ASP A 180 12.24 -16.24 3.17
C ASP A 180 13.06 -14.95 2.89
N THR A 181 12.75 -13.81 3.57
CA THR A 181 13.48 -12.54 3.47
C THR A 181 14.21 -12.19 4.75
N ASP A 182 15.29 -11.39 4.64
CA ASP A 182 16.11 -10.95 5.77
C ASP A 182 15.28 -10.05 6.72
N PRO A 183 15.07 -10.47 7.98
CA PRO A 183 14.26 -9.72 8.94
C PRO A 183 14.86 -8.38 9.37
N THR A 184 16.12 -8.14 9.08
CA THR A 184 16.78 -6.85 9.36
C THR A 184 16.65 -5.86 8.22
N LEU A 185 16.28 -6.32 7.01
CA LEU A 185 16.20 -5.52 5.79
C LEU A 185 14.76 -5.25 5.36
N VAL A 186 13.86 -6.24 5.56
CA VAL A 186 12.51 -6.24 5.00
C VAL A 186 11.49 -6.28 6.12
N GLY A 187 10.67 -5.25 6.25
CA GLY A 187 9.46 -5.23 7.07
C GLY A 187 8.22 -5.52 6.24
N LEU A 188 7.08 -5.55 6.91
CA LEU A 188 5.76 -5.66 6.31
C LEU A 188 5.12 -4.26 6.24
N CYS A 189 4.61 -3.89 5.08
CA CYS A 189 3.57 -2.89 4.95
C CYS A 189 2.23 -3.62 5.13
N LEU A 190 1.63 -3.48 6.29
CA LEU A 190 0.33 -4.08 6.56
C LEU A 190 -0.75 -3.25 5.89
N ASP A 191 -1.37 -3.78 4.83
CA ASP A 191 -2.56 -3.20 4.23
C ASP A 191 -3.80 -3.98 4.66
N THR A 192 -4.70 -3.34 5.42
CA THR A 192 -5.89 -3.98 5.97
C THR A 192 -6.88 -4.42 4.90
N GLY A 193 -7.04 -3.62 3.84
CA GLY A 193 -7.97 -3.91 2.76
C GLY A 193 -7.48 -5.03 1.85
N HIS A 194 -6.21 -5.01 1.45
CA HIS A 194 -5.65 -6.08 0.61
C HIS A 194 -5.59 -7.41 1.35
N VAL A 195 -5.21 -7.43 2.63
CA VAL A 195 -5.26 -8.66 3.46
C VAL A 195 -6.69 -9.21 3.50
N ALA A 196 -7.68 -8.36 3.80
CA ALA A 196 -9.08 -8.79 3.88
C ALA A 196 -9.63 -9.24 2.53
N TYR A 197 -9.30 -8.55 1.44
CA TYR A 197 -9.74 -8.95 0.10
C TYR A 197 -9.13 -10.30 -0.31
N GLY A 198 -7.86 -10.53 0.00
CA GLY A 198 -7.14 -11.79 -0.22
C GLY A 198 -7.59 -12.94 0.70
N GLY A 199 -8.57 -12.72 1.58
CA GLY A 199 -9.16 -13.75 2.46
C GLY A 199 -8.50 -13.90 3.82
N GLY A 200 -7.60 -12.99 4.19
CA GLY A 200 -7.00 -12.95 5.53
C GLY A 200 -7.79 -12.09 6.52
N ASP A 201 -7.40 -12.19 7.79
CA ASP A 201 -7.83 -11.28 8.84
C ASP A 201 -6.69 -10.29 9.15
N PRO A 202 -6.89 -8.97 8.95
CA PRO A 202 -5.86 -7.97 9.24
C PRO A 202 -5.39 -7.97 10.69
N VAL A 203 -6.26 -8.31 11.66
CA VAL A 203 -5.90 -8.40 13.09
C VAL A 203 -4.93 -9.56 13.31
N ASP A 204 -5.19 -10.70 12.69
CA ASP A 204 -4.33 -11.88 12.82
C ASP A 204 -2.97 -11.67 12.14
N VAL A 205 -2.95 -11.04 10.95
CA VAL A 205 -1.71 -10.68 10.25
C VAL A 205 -0.91 -9.67 11.08
N ALA A 206 -1.60 -8.64 11.65
CA ALA A 206 -0.97 -7.66 12.53
C ALA A 206 -0.32 -8.32 13.75
N ARG A 207 -1.01 -9.25 14.42
CA ARG A 207 -0.50 -9.98 15.59
C ARG A 207 0.67 -10.89 15.23
N THR A 208 0.53 -11.66 14.14
CA THR A 208 1.54 -12.62 13.69
C THR A 208 2.86 -11.94 13.32
N HIS A 209 2.78 -10.79 12.66
CA HIS A 209 3.95 -10.07 12.16
C HIS A 209 4.24 -8.76 12.90
N ALA A 210 3.67 -8.54 14.08
CA ALA A 210 3.65 -7.27 14.81
C ALA A 210 5.01 -6.53 14.81
N ARG A 211 6.11 -7.23 15.14
CA ARG A 211 7.47 -6.65 15.19
C ARG A 211 8.11 -6.40 13.82
N ARG A 212 7.51 -6.94 12.76
CA ARG A 212 7.93 -6.77 11.37
C ARG A 212 7.05 -5.77 10.61
N VAL A 213 5.96 -5.26 11.21
CA VAL A 213 5.17 -4.18 10.61
C VAL A 213 5.94 -2.88 10.75
N TRP A 214 6.41 -2.35 9.61
CA TRP A 214 7.19 -1.12 9.56
C TRP A 214 6.46 0.03 8.86
N HIS A 215 5.36 -0.28 8.18
CA HIS A 215 4.49 0.67 7.51
C HIS A 215 3.06 0.13 7.50
N VAL A 216 2.07 1.00 7.40
CA VAL A 216 0.67 0.55 7.45
C VAL A 216 -0.16 1.33 6.43
N HIS A 217 -0.89 0.60 5.60
CA HIS A 217 -1.99 1.11 4.80
C HIS A 217 -3.31 0.70 5.45
N LEU A 218 -4.12 1.69 5.76
CA LEU A 218 -5.45 1.48 6.31
C LEU A 218 -6.48 1.65 5.21
N LYS A 219 -7.10 0.55 4.81
CA LYS A 219 -8.25 0.47 3.92
C LYS A 219 -9.39 -0.22 4.65
N ASP A 220 -10.62 0.21 4.44
CA ASP A 220 -11.80 -0.49 4.92
C ASP A 220 -12.56 -1.11 3.76
N VAL A 221 -13.26 -2.22 3.99
CA VAL A 221 -13.87 -3.04 2.95
C VAL A 221 -15.37 -3.22 3.19
N ARG A 222 -16.18 -2.97 2.18
CA ARG A 222 -17.61 -3.33 2.18
C ARG A 222 -17.75 -4.82 1.92
N ARG A 223 -18.08 -5.58 2.96
CA ARG A 223 -18.19 -7.05 2.92
C ARG A 223 -19.14 -7.54 1.83
N GLU A 224 -20.27 -6.90 1.68
CA GLU A 224 -21.31 -7.27 0.73
C GLU A 224 -20.84 -7.05 -0.71
N VAL A 225 -20.15 -5.93 -0.98
CA VAL A 225 -19.58 -5.63 -2.31
C VAL A 225 -18.48 -6.62 -2.66
N ARG A 226 -17.59 -6.94 -1.69
CA ARG A 226 -16.57 -7.97 -1.88
C ARG A 226 -17.22 -9.33 -2.17
N ALA A 227 -18.21 -9.73 -1.40
CA ALA A 227 -18.90 -11.02 -1.59
C ALA A 227 -19.57 -11.11 -2.98
N ASP A 228 -20.24 -10.06 -3.43
CA ASP A 228 -20.84 -9.98 -4.76
C ASP A 228 -19.76 -10.06 -5.87
N ALA A 229 -18.68 -9.29 -5.75
CA ALA A 229 -17.59 -9.31 -6.72
C ALA A 229 -16.96 -10.71 -6.86
N LEU A 230 -16.73 -11.41 -5.73
CA LEU A 230 -16.18 -12.76 -5.73
C LEU A 230 -17.15 -13.80 -6.31
N ALA A 231 -18.45 -13.70 -5.97
CA ALA A 231 -19.50 -14.60 -6.49
C ALA A 231 -19.66 -14.46 -8.03
N ARG A 232 -19.59 -13.24 -8.52
CA ARG A 232 -19.65 -12.91 -9.95
C ARG A 232 -18.31 -13.14 -10.68
N ARG A 233 -17.25 -13.52 -9.98
CA ARG A 233 -15.89 -13.70 -10.51
C ARG A 233 -15.35 -12.46 -11.22
N LEU A 234 -15.69 -11.28 -10.72
CA LEU A 234 -15.15 -10.03 -11.23
C LEU A 234 -13.62 -9.96 -10.97
N ASP A 235 -12.94 -9.23 -11.81
CA ASP A 235 -11.55 -8.87 -11.52
C ASP A 235 -11.46 -7.78 -10.44
N PHE A 236 -10.25 -7.49 -10.00
CA PHE A 236 -10.04 -6.51 -8.93
C PHE A 236 -10.45 -5.08 -9.33
N ARG A 237 -10.26 -4.70 -10.61
CA ARG A 237 -10.62 -3.36 -11.11
C ARG A 237 -12.14 -3.16 -11.08
N ASP A 238 -12.89 -4.18 -11.46
CA ASP A 238 -14.34 -4.16 -11.43
C ASP A 238 -14.85 -4.07 -9.98
N ALA A 239 -14.25 -4.82 -9.06
CA ALA A 239 -14.58 -4.73 -7.65
C ALA A 239 -14.33 -3.31 -7.08
N VAL A 240 -13.23 -2.67 -7.45
CA VAL A 240 -12.95 -1.27 -7.08
C VAL A 240 -14.00 -0.34 -7.70
N SER A 241 -14.40 -0.56 -8.95
CA SER A 241 -15.45 0.24 -9.62
C SER A 241 -16.79 0.15 -8.91
N LEU A 242 -17.12 -1.00 -8.32
CA LEU A 242 -18.29 -1.20 -7.48
C LEU A 242 -18.18 -0.54 -6.10
N GLY A 243 -17.02 0.02 -5.77
CA GLY A 243 -16.77 0.67 -4.49
C GLY A 243 -16.54 -0.32 -3.36
N VAL A 244 -15.78 -1.37 -3.58
CA VAL A 244 -15.43 -2.37 -2.55
C VAL A 244 -14.70 -1.75 -1.36
N PHE A 245 -13.91 -0.71 -1.59
CA PHE A 245 -13.29 0.04 -0.49
C PHE A 245 -14.19 1.18 -0.01
N ALA A 246 -14.21 1.36 1.30
CA ALA A 246 -15.02 2.36 1.99
C ALA A 246 -14.12 3.38 2.68
N PRO A 247 -14.65 4.58 2.99
CA PRO A 247 -14.05 5.40 4.03
C PRO A 247 -13.86 4.61 5.32
N LEU A 248 -12.79 4.87 6.08
CA LEU A 248 -12.55 4.16 7.33
C LEU A 248 -13.74 4.31 8.29
N GLY A 249 -14.19 3.17 8.82
CA GLY A 249 -15.35 3.07 9.70
C GLY A 249 -16.69 2.87 8.99
N ASP A 250 -16.72 2.93 7.65
CA ASP A 250 -17.92 2.65 6.84
C ASP A 250 -17.90 1.25 6.21
N GLY A 251 -16.80 0.53 6.39
CA GLY A 251 -16.67 -0.85 5.98
C GLY A 251 -16.96 -1.82 7.13
N SER A 252 -16.36 -2.98 7.06
CA SER A 252 -16.63 -4.09 7.98
C SER A 252 -15.39 -4.62 8.70
N LEU A 253 -14.23 -3.98 8.51
CA LEU A 253 -12.99 -4.47 9.12
C LEU A 253 -12.85 -4.03 10.57
N ASP A 254 -12.27 -4.90 11.39
CA ASP A 254 -11.87 -4.53 12.77
C ASP A 254 -10.57 -3.71 12.77
N LEU A 255 -10.69 -2.45 12.33
CA LEU A 255 -9.56 -1.51 12.34
C LEU A 255 -9.09 -1.18 13.77
N ARG A 256 -10.01 -1.18 14.76
CA ARG A 256 -9.66 -0.96 16.17
C ARG A 256 -8.81 -2.11 16.72
N GLY A 257 -9.17 -3.35 16.43
CA GLY A 257 -8.39 -4.53 16.79
C GLY A 257 -7.01 -4.54 16.12
N THR A 258 -6.94 -4.16 14.83
CA THR A 258 -5.66 -4.04 14.10
C THR A 258 -4.75 -2.98 14.73
N LEU A 259 -5.28 -1.77 14.99
CA LEU A 259 -4.53 -0.70 15.66
C LEU A 259 -4.14 -1.08 17.10
N GLY A 260 -4.99 -1.83 17.80
CA GLY A 260 -4.69 -2.41 19.13
C GLY A 260 -3.49 -3.36 19.10
N ALA A 261 -3.42 -4.25 18.10
CA ALA A 261 -2.27 -5.15 17.92
C ALA A 261 -0.96 -4.38 17.65
N LEU A 262 -1.01 -3.30 16.87
CA LEU A 262 0.14 -2.44 16.60
C LEU A 262 0.58 -1.65 17.83
N ARG A 263 -0.37 -1.13 18.61
CA ARG A 263 -0.08 -0.44 19.88
C ARG A 263 0.61 -1.35 20.89
N ALA A 264 0.23 -2.63 20.96
CA ALA A 264 0.81 -3.61 21.87
C ALA A 264 2.31 -3.82 21.68
N VAL A 265 2.84 -3.51 20.48
CA VAL A 265 4.27 -3.57 20.16
C VAL A 265 4.92 -2.19 20.03
N SER A 266 4.24 -1.14 20.49
CA SER A 266 4.68 0.26 20.41
C SER A 266 5.03 0.69 18.98
N TYR A 267 4.20 0.30 18.00
CA TYR A 267 4.36 0.74 16.62
C TYR A 267 4.45 2.27 16.56
N SER A 268 5.41 2.74 15.80
CA SER A 268 5.58 4.16 15.48
C SER A 268 5.92 4.29 13.99
N GLY A 269 5.40 5.30 13.36
CA GLY A 269 5.59 5.51 11.93
C GLY A 269 4.31 6.03 11.26
N TRP A 270 4.14 5.71 9.99
CA TRP A 270 3.02 6.17 9.21
C TRP A 270 1.84 5.21 9.23
N LEU A 271 0.65 5.75 9.39
CA LEU A 271 -0.61 5.15 9.00
C LEU A 271 -1.09 5.88 7.75
N ILE A 272 -1.03 5.23 6.62
CA ILE A 272 -1.48 5.78 5.35
C ILE A 272 -2.93 5.34 5.11
N VAL A 273 -3.81 6.30 5.00
CA VAL A 273 -5.22 6.05 4.66
C VAL A 273 -5.34 5.92 3.16
N GLU A 274 -5.89 4.81 2.70
CA GLU A 274 -6.15 4.59 1.29
C GLU A 274 -7.57 4.09 1.04
N GLN A 275 -8.14 4.56 -0.04
CA GLN A 275 -9.40 4.09 -0.61
C GLN A 275 -9.23 4.07 -2.11
N ASP A 276 -8.98 2.90 -2.70
CA ASP A 276 -8.84 2.80 -4.15
C ASP A 276 -10.17 3.18 -4.80
N VAL A 277 -10.12 4.17 -5.68
CA VAL A 277 -11.29 4.67 -6.40
C VAL A 277 -10.99 4.82 -7.89
N ARG A 278 -12.02 4.67 -8.71
CA ARG A 278 -11.96 4.92 -10.16
C ARG A 278 -12.86 6.11 -10.49
N LEU A 279 -12.29 7.31 -10.56
CA LEU A 279 -13.03 8.51 -10.86
C LEU A 279 -13.62 8.45 -12.28
N GLY A 280 -14.83 8.99 -12.44
CA GLY A 280 -15.58 8.91 -13.70
C GLY A 280 -16.17 7.52 -13.99
N VAL A 281 -15.82 6.50 -13.21
CA VAL A 281 -16.31 5.11 -13.34
C VAL A 281 -17.11 4.70 -12.11
N SER A 282 -16.56 4.91 -10.91
CA SER A 282 -17.23 4.57 -9.65
C SER A 282 -18.28 5.64 -9.30
N PRO A 283 -19.57 5.32 -9.22
CA PRO A 283 -20.63 6.30 -8.99
C PRO A 283 -20.66 6.86 -7.57
N ILE A 284 -19.96 6.20 -6.64
CA ILE A 284 -19.92 6.59 -5.21
C ILE A 284 -18.65 7.34 -4.82
N ALA A 285 -17.69 7.49 -5.74
CA ALA A 285 -16.40 8.13 -5.45
C ALA A 285 -16.60 9.61 -5.08
N ALA A 286 -16.15 9.99 -3.90
CA ALA A 286 -16.17 11.37 -3.40
C ALA A 286 -14.92 11.64 -2.56
N PRO A 287 -13.71 11.71 -3.20
CA PRO A 287 -12.41 11.67 -2.53
C PRO A 287 -12.27 12.61 -1.34
N LEU A 288 -12.53 13.90 -1.52
CA LEU A 288 -12.37 14.89 -0.44
C LEU A 288 -13.31 14.62 0.75
N ARG A 289 -14.57 14.25 0.49
CA ARG A 289 -15.52 13.89 1.55
C ARG A 289 -15.05 12.65 2.32
N ASP A 290 -14.65 11.63 1.58
CA ASP A 290 -14.27 10.33 2.09
C ASP A 290 -12.93 10.41 2.85
N ALA A 291 -11.98 11.22 2.38
CA ALA A 291 -10.73 11.52 3.04
C ALA A 291 -10.95 12.21 4.41
N LYS A 292 -11.80 13.24 4.46
CA LYS A 292 -12.17 13.91 5.72
C LYS A 292 -12.84 12.96 6.71
N ARG A 293 -13.72 12.09 6.22
CA ARG A 293 -14.42 11.10 7.05
C ARG A 293 -13.43 10.08 7.64
N SER A 294 -12.53 9.54 6.83
CA SER A 294 -11.49 8.61 7.27
C SER A 294 -10.55 9.25 8.29
N ARG A 295 -10.17 10.51 8.05
CA ARG A 295 -9.31 11.25 8.99
C ARG A 295 -10.00 11.49 10.34
N ALA A 296 -11.30 11.83 10.32
CA ALA A 296 -12.11 12.00 11.55
C ALA A 296 -12.23 10.70 12.34
N TYR A 297 -12.48 9.57 11.65
CA TYR A 297 -12.49 8.23 12.27
C TYR A 297 -11.19 7.93 13.01
N LEU A 298 -10.03 8.19 12.38
CA LEU A 298 -8.74 7.96 13.04
C LEU A 298 -8.50 8.89 14.23
N THR A 299 -8.97 10.14 14.18
CA THR A 299 -8.93 11.04 15.33
C THR A 299 -9.67 10.44 16.54
N GLU A 300 -10.87 9.90 16.30
CA GLU A 300 -11.67 9.24 17.35
C GLU A 300 -10.97 8.00 17.90
N VAL A 301 -10.48 7.10 16.99
CA VAL A 301 -9.90 5.82 17.41
C VAL A 301 -8.54 5.96 18.09
N LEU A 302 -7.74 6.92 17.67
CA LEU A 302 -6.41 7.16 18.22
C LEU A 302 -6.45 8.05 19.49
N GLY A 303 -7.54 8.79 19.71
CA GLY A 303 -7.66 9.73 20.81
C GLY A 303 -6.78 10.97 20.64
N ALA A 304 -6.55 11.37 19.39
CA ALA A 304 -5.61 12.44 19.01
C ALA A 304 -6.31 13.64 18.39
#